data_b037b048aad92bbd3ade37febb8d09f5
#
_entry.id   b037b048aad92bbd3ade37febb8d09f5
#
_cell.length_a   1.000
_cell.length_b   1.000
_cell.length_c   1.000
_cell.angle_alpha   90.00
_cell.angle_beta   90.00
_cell.angle_gamma   90.00
#
_symmetry.space_group_name_H-M   'P 1'
#
loop_
_entity.id
_entity.type
_entity.pdbx_description
1 polymer ?
#
loop_
_entity_poly.entity_id
_entity_poly.type
_entity_poly.pdbx_seq_one_letter_code
_entity_poly.pdbx_strand_id
1 'polypeptide(L)'
;MKQTILVTGGTGFIGSHTTVELQQAGYDVVIVDNLSNSNAEVVDGIEQITGIRPAFEQVDCCDKQALEAVFAKYKDIKGIIHFAASKAVGESVEKPLLYYRNNTVSLLNLLELMPVYGVKGFIFSSSCTVYGQPTKEHLPVTEDAPIQEACSPYGNTKQINEEIIRDYIHSGAPIKSVILRYFNPIGAHPSALIGELPNGVPNNLIPFVTQTAMGIRNELKIFGNDYDTPDGTCIRDYIYVVDLAKAHVKAMQRVLDMDTEPIEYFNVGTGRGVSTYEVVDKFEKATGVKVNWSYAARREGDIEKVWANPDKANNVLGWKAESELEEALSTAWKWQLKLREKGVM
;
A
#
# COMPACT_ATOMS: atom_id res chain seq x y z
N MET A 1 1.50 -19.40 -22.54
CA MET A 1 2.60 -18.87 -21.72
C MET A 1 1.97 -18.03 -20.62
N LYS A 2 2.52 -18.06 -19.41
CA LYS A 2 2.08 -17.17 -18.34
C LYS A 2 2.41 -15.72 -18.70
N GLN A 3 1.57 -14.78 -18.30
CA GLN A 3 1.83 -13.35 -18.50
C GLN A 3 2.79 -12.83 -17.40
N THR A 4 3.77 -12.02 -17.77
CA THR A 4 4.73 -11.44 -16.83
C THR A 4 4.25 -10.06 -16.34
N ILE A 5 4.25 -9.89 -15.04
CA ILE A 5 3.92 -8.61 -14.37
C ILE A 5 5.17 -8.06 -13.68
N LEU A 6 5.48 -6.80 -13.95
CA LEU A 6 6.53 -6.06 -13.23
C LEU A 6 5.94 -5.44 -11.97
N VAL A 7 6.54 -5.72 -10.82
CA VAL A 7 6.14 -5.15 -9.52
C VAL A 7 7.28 -4.31 -8.97
N THR A 8 7.15 -2.99 -9.04
CA THR A 8 8.14 -2.09 -8.42
C THR A 8 7.83 -1.89 -6.94
N GLY A 9 8.85 -1.84 -6.10
CA GLY A 9 8.65 -1.88 -4.65
C GLY A 9 8.16 -3.26 -4.16
N GLY A 10 8.49 -4.32 -4.93
CA GLY A 10 7.95 -5.67 -4.71
C GLY A 10 8.50 -6.39 -3.49
N THR A 11 9.59 -5.92 -2.87
CA THR A 11 10.07 -6.42 -1.58
C THR A 11 9.50 -5.65 -0.39
N GLY A 12 8.73 -4.57 -0.64
CA GLY A 12 8.00 -3.83 0.37
C GLY A 12 6.79 -4.59 0.92
N PHE A 13 6.15 -4.03 1.96
CA PHE A 13 5.01 -4.63 2.66
C PHE A 13 3.88 -5.04 1.71
N ILE A 14 3.30 -4.10 0.95
CA ILE A 14 2.18 -4.39 0.05
C ILE A 14 2.66 -5.15 -1.19
N GLY A 15 3.82 -4.78 -1.75
CA GLY A 15 4.38 -5.38 -2.95
C GLY A 15 4.66 -6.87 -2.82
N SER A 16 5.19 -7.31 -1.67
CA SER A 16 5.47 -8.74 -1.40
C SER A 16 4.19 -9.58 -1.33
N HIS A 17 3.16 -9.10 -0.64
CA HIS A 17 1.86 -9.78 -0.58
C HIS A 17 1.19 -9.81 -1.96
N THR A 18 1.28 -8.71 -2.73
CA THR A 18 0.76 -8.66 -4.10
C THR A 18 1.51 -9.63 -5.02
N THR A 19 2.82 -9.79 -4.85
CA THR A 19 3.61 -10.77 -5.61
C THR A 19 3.14 -12.20 -5.33
N VAL A 20 2.85 -12.53 -4.06
CA VAL A 20 2.27 -13.84 -3.69
C VAL A 20 0.94 -14.07 -4.41
N GLU A 21 0.01 -13.13 -4.31
CA GLU A 21 -1.32 -13.25 -4.91
C GLU A 21 -1.26 -13.32 -6.45
N LEU A 22 -0.36 -12.56 -7.09
CA LEU A 22 -0.13 -12.64 -8.54
C LEU A 22 0.37 -14.03 -8.97
N GLN A 23 1.36 -14.60 -8.26
CA GLN A 23 1.88 -15.92 -8.56
C GLN A 23 0.81 -17.01 -8.36
N GLN A 24 0.00 -16.91 -7.32
CA GLN A 24 -1.13 -17.81 -7.06
C GLN A 24 -2.22 -17.67 -8.14
N ALA A 25 -2.41 -16.47 -8.68
CA ALA A 25 -3.30 -16.21 -9.82
C ALA A 25 -2.72 -16.66 -11.18
N GLY A 26 -1.49 -17.21 -11.20
CA GLY A 26 -0.86 -17.80 -12.39
C GLY A 26 0.02 -16.85 -13.20
N TYR A 27 0.34 -15.67 -12.70
CA TYR A 27 1.29 -14.75 -13.34
C TYR A 27 2.74 -15.10 -13.02
N ASP A 28 3.64 -14.79 -13.95
CA ASP A 28 5.06 -14.69 -13.66
C ASP A 28 5.35 -13.26 -13.17
N VAL A 29 6.20 -13.13 -12.14
CA VAL A 29 6.47 -11.82 -11.52
C VAL A 29 7.96 -11.48 -11.58
N VAL A 30 8.24 -10.24 -11.99
CA VAL A 30 9.55 -9.61 -11.88
C VAL A 30 9.43 -8.49 -10.85
N ILE A 31 10.20 -8.61 -9.77
CA ILE A 31 10.30 -7.58 -8.72
C ILE A 31 11.43 -6.62 -9.08
N VAL A 32 11.16 -5.32 -8.98
CA VAL A 32 12.15 -4.24 -9.00
C VAL A 32 12.09 -3.49 -7.69
N ASP A 33 13.20 -3.43 -6.97
CA ASP A 33 13.30 -2.72 -5.69
C ASP A 33 14.75 -2.26 -5.44
N ASN A 34 14.95 -1.06 -4.90
CA ASN A 34 16.30 -0.57 -4.57
C ASN A 34 16.74 -0.95 -3.15
N LEU A 35 15.88 -1.62 -2.38
CA LEU A 35 16.10 -2.05 -0.99
C LEU A 35 16.33 -0.90 0.00
N SER A 36 15.97 0.34 -0.36
CA SER A 36 16.16 1.49 0.54
C SER A 36 15.29 1.41 1.81
N ASN A 37 14.15 0.71 1.73
CA ASN A 37 13.17 0.57 2.82
C ASN A 37 12.58 -0.85 2.90
N SER A 38 13.33 -1.84 2.45
CA SER A 38 12.92 -3.24 2.40
C SER A 38 14.13 -4.16 2.50
N ASN A 39 13.91 -5.49 2.45
CA ASN A 39 14.97 -6.48 2.55
C ASN A 39 14.80 -7.54 1.44
N ALA A 40 15.90 -7.95 0.82
CA ALA A 40 15.90 -8.99 -0.21
C ALA A 40 15.43 -10.38 0.31
N GLU A 41 15.57 -10.67 1.60
CA GLU A 41 15.06 -11.91 2.22
C GLU A 41 13.54 -12.12 2.05
N VAL A 42 12.81 -11.05 1.76
CA VAL A 42 11.38 -11.12 1.44
C VAL A 42 11.12 -12.03 0.22
N VAL A 43 12.05 -12.07 -0.74
CA VAL A 43 11.97 -12.96 -1.92
C VAL A 43 11.98 -14.43 -1.50
N ASP A 44 12.77 -14.80 -0.50
CA ASP A 44 12.79 -16.16 0.05
C ASP A 44 11.47 -16.51 0.74
N GLY A 45 10.88 -15.53 1.45
CA GLY A 45 9.55 -15.68 2.05
C GLY A 45 8.46 -15.91 1.01
N ILE A 46 8.48 -15.17 -0.11
CA ILE A 46 7.55 -15.36 -1.22
C ILE A 46 7.71 -16.76 -1.83
N GLU A 47 8.94 -17.20 -2.09
CA GLU A 47 9.22 -18.53 -2.64
C GLU A 47 8.73 -19.65 -1.70
N GLN A 48 8.94 -19.52 -0.39
CA GLN A 48 8.44 -20.50 0.58
C GLN A 48 6.90 -20.58 0.63
N ILE A 49 6.20 -19.47 0.36
CA ILE A 49 4.74 -19.43 0.33
C ILE A 49 4.18 -20.04 -0.95
N THR A 50 4.76 -19.68 -2.10
CA THR A 50 4.18 -19.97 -3.42
C THR A 50 4.81 -21.18 -4.10
N GLY A 51 6.01 -21.61 -3.67
CA GLY A 51 6.83 -22.59 -4.36
C GLY A 51 7.51 -22.04 -5.63
N ILE A 52 7.38 -20.74 -5.90
CA ILE A 52 7.92 -20.09 -7.11
C ILE A 52 8.77 -18.89 -6.68
N ARG A 53 10.06 -18.92 -7.02
CA ARG A 53 10.92 -17.75 -6.79
C ARG A 53 10.64 -16.68 -7.84
N PRO A 54 10.17 -15.47 -7.46
CA PRO A 54 10.04 -14.37 -8.41
C PRO A 54 11.43 -13.92 -8.90
N ALA A 55 11.51 -13.45 -10.14
CA ALA A 55 12.71 -12.75 -10.58
C ALA A 55 12.88 -11.45 -9.77
N PHE A 56 14.11 -11.12 -9.39
CA PHE A 56 14.41 -9.94 -8.59
C PHE A 56 15.54 -9.15 -9.21
N GLU A 57 15.30 -7.85 -9.42
CA GLU A 57 16.28 -6.88 -9.90
C GLU A 57 16.44 -5.75 -8.88
N GLN A 58 17.64 -5.63 -8.31
CA GLN A 58 17.94 -4.54 -7.40
C GLN A 58 18.25 -3.27 -8.19
N VAL A 59 17.19 -2.50 -8.50
CA VAL A 59 17.26 -1.30 -9.33
C VAL A 59 16.43 -0.18 -8.70
N ASP A 60 16.96 1.05 -8.75
CA ASP A 60 16.22 2.26 -8.43
C ASP A 60 15.38 2.70 -9.64
N CYS A 61 14.07 2.79 -9.47
CA CYS A 61 13.17 3.27 -10.53
C CYS A 61 13.45 4.72 -10.96
N CYS A 62 14.19 5.49 -10.17
CA CYS A 62 14.65 6.83 -10.55
C CYS A 62 15.86 6.79 -11.49
N ASP A 63 16.58 5.68 -11.59
CA ASP A 63 17.61 5.46 -12.60
C ASP A 63 17.00 4.87 -13.87
N LYS A 64 16.68 5.74 -14.82
CA LYS A 64 16.01 5.36 -16.06
C LYS A 64 16.83 4.33 -16.87
N GLN A 65 18.16 4.46 -16.91
CA GLN A 65 19.00 3.56 -17.68
C GLN A 65 19.04 2.15 -17.08
N ALA A 66 19.16 2.05 -15.76
CA ALA A 66 19.09 0.78 -15.06
C ALA A 66 17.70 0.14 -15.19
N LEU A 67 16.63 0.93 -15.07
CA LEU A 67 15.25 0.47 -15.26
C LEU A 67 15.01 -0.02 -16.70
N GLU A 68 15.50 0.68 -17.72
CA GLU A 68 15.40 0.28 -19.13
C GLU A 68 16.09 -1.07 -19.39
N ALA A 69 17.22 -1.34 -18.74
CA ALA A 69 17.88 -2.64 -18.83
C ALA A 69 17.00 -3.79 -18.33
N VAL A 70 16.15 -3.54 -17.31
CA VAL A 70 15.15 -4.52 -16.83
C VAL A 70 14.12 -4.80 -17.92
N PHE A 71 13.55 -3.77 -18.56
CA PHE A 71 12.59 -3.95 -19.66
C PHE A 71 13.22 -4.69 -20.85
N ALA A 72 14.47 -4.41 -21.18
CA ALA A 72 15.18 -5.10 -22.25
C ALA A 72 15.45 -6.58 -21.94
N LYS A 73 15.66 -6.91 -20.65
CA LYS A 73 15.87 -8.29 -20.16
C LYS A 73 14.56 -9.09 -20.16
N TYR A 74 13.46 -8.49 -19.74
CA TYR A 74 12.14 -9.15 -19.61
C TYR A 74 11.17 -8.65 -20.68
N LYS A 75 11.32 -9.17 -21.91
CA LYS A 75 10.65 -8.67 -23.14
C LYS A 75 9.13 -8.86 -23.20
N ASP A 76 8.52 -9.61 -22.28
CA ASP A 76 7.09 -9.97 -22.32
C ASP A 76 6.30 -9.43 -21.11
N ILE A 77 6.72 -8.30 -20.58
CA ILE A 77 5.97 -7.62 -19.51
C ILE A 77 4.64 -7.13 -20.09
N LYS A 78 3.52 -7.56 -19.51
CA LYS A 78 2.17 -7.18 -19.92
C LYS A 78 1.61 -6.02 -19.12
N GLY A 79 2.01 -5.91 -17.86
CA GLY A 79 1.54 -4.87 -16.97
C GLY A 79 2.53 -4.57 -15.86
N ILE A 80 2.35 -3.42 -15.24
CA ILE A 80 3.16 -2.93 -14.13
C ILE A 80 2.26 -2.62 -12.95
N ILE A 81 2.67 -3.03 -11.75
CA ILE A 81 2.11 -2.53 -10.48
C ILE A 81 3.19 -1.69 -9.80
N HIS A 82 2.89 -0.41 -9.61
CA HIS A 82 3.87 0.56 -9.12
C HIS A 82 3.66 0.89 -7.64
N PHE A 83 4.43 0.22 -6.76
CA PHE A 83 4.47 0.51 -5.32
C PHE A 83 5.70 1.33 -4.91
N ALA A 84 6.78 1.31 -5.69
CA ALA A 84 8.02 1.99 -5.34
C ALA A 84 7.79 3.48 -5.09
N ALA A 85 7.84 3.87 -3.82
CA ALA A 85 7.64 5.25 -3.39
C ALA A 85 8.13 5.44 -1.95
N SER A 86 8.56 6.65 -1.60
CA SER A 86 8.67 7.10 -0.22
C SER A 86 7.26 7.34 0.34
N LYS A 87 6.92 6.79 1.52
CA LYS A 87 5.52 6.72 2.02
C LYS A 87 5.27 7.32 3.41
N ALA A 88 6.31 7.74 4.12
CA ALA A 88 6.17 8.24 5.50
C ALA A 88 5.71 9.70 5.51
N VAL A 89 4.49 9.95 6.03
CA VAL A 89 3.87 11.29 6.05
C VAL A 89 4.76 12.29 6.80
N GLY A 90 5.22 11.97 8.01
CA GLY A 90 6.08 12.85 8.80
C GLY A 90 7.40 13.17 8.11
N GLU A 91 8.11 12.16 7.59
CA GLU A 91 9.35 12.38 6.85
C GLU A 91 9.15 13.26 5.60
N SER A 92 7.98 13.15 4.95
CA SER A 92 7.68 13.98 3.78
C SER A 92 7.65 15.48 4.10
N VAL A 93 7.22 15.84 5.32
CA VAL A 93 7.25 17.23 5.79
C VAL A 93 8.67 17.71 6.04
N GLU A 94 9.52 16.84 6.61
CA GLU A 94 10.93 17.15 6.88
C GLU A 94 11.79 17.18 5.60
N LYS A 95 11.48 16.31 4.62
CA LYS A 95 12.28 16.10 3.40
C LYS A 95 11.43 16.15 2.12
N PRO A 96 10.68 17.23 1.85
CA PRO A 96 9.69 17.27 0.76
C PRO A 96 10.32 17.00 -0.63
N LEU A 97 11.50 17.54 -0.91
CA LEU A 97 12.16 17.37 -2.21
C LEU A 97 12.56 15.92 -2.49
N LEU A 98 12.89 15.15 -1.44
CA LEU A 98 13.14 13.72 -1.57
C LEU A 98 11.89 13.00 -2.08
N TYR A 99 10.72 13.32 -1.51
CA TYR A 99 9.44 12.73 -1.87
C TYR A 99 9.01 13.08 -3.29
N TYR A 100 9.08 14.37 -3.65
CA TYR A 100 8.74 14.80 -5.02
C TYR A 100 9.67 14.14 -6.05
N ARG A 101 10.98 14.10 -5.80
CA ARG A 101 11.92 13.46 -6.72
C ARG A 101 11.67 11.97 -6.82
N ASN A 102 11.66 11.26 -5.71
CA ASN A 102 11.55 9.80 -5.70
C ASN A 102 10.21 9.32 -6.28
N ASN A 103 9.11 9.91 -5.82
CA ASN A 103 7.78 9.43 -6.18
C ASN A 103 7.35 9.84 -7.59
N THR A 104 7.83 10.98 -8.10
CA THR A 104 7.43 11.47 -9.42
C THR A 104 8.40 11.00 -10.51
N VAL A 105 9.71 11.03 -10.29
CA VAL A 105 10.68 10.60 -11.31
C VAL A 105 10.55 9.10 -11.59
N SER A 106 10.35 8.27 -10.57
CA SER A 106 10.11 6.83 -10.76
C SER A 106 8.88 6.55 -11.65
N LEU A 107 7.79 7.30 -11.44
CA LEU A 107 6.59 7.21 -12.27
C LEU A 107 6.87 7.63 -13.71
N LEU A 108 7.50 8.79 -13.92
CA LEU A 108 7.81 9.30 -15.26
C LEU A 108 8.65 8.32 -16.06
N ASN A 109 9.70 7.75 -15.44
CA ASN A 109 10.55 6.75 -16.09
C ASN A 109 9.76 5.52 -16.55
N LEU A 110 8.83 5.02 -15.71
CA LEU A 110 7.97 3.89 -16.08
C LEU A 110 7.04 4.23 -17.24
N LEU A 111 6.34 5.37 -17.18
CA LEU A 111 5.42 5.80 -18.22
C LEU A 111 6.12 6.03 -19.57
N GLU A 112 7.36 6.54 -19.58
CA GLU A 112 8.16 6.72 -20.78
C GLU A 112 8.64 5.39 -21.39
N LEU A 113 8.96 4.38 -20.56
CA LEU A 113 9.44 3.08 -21.03
C LEU A 113 8.30 2.15 -21.48
N MET A 114 7.11 2.24 -20.90
CA MET A 114 5.99 1.36 -21.20
C MET A 114 5.67 1.27 -22.73
N PRO A 115 5.47 2.38 -23.46
CA PRO A 115 5.16 2.31 -24.88
C PRO A 115 6.33 1.79 -25.72
N VAL A 116 7.58 2.06 -25.32
CA VAL A 116 8.78 1.59 -26.02
C VAL A 116 8.86 0.07 -25.99
N TYR A 117 8.46 -0.55 -24.88
CA TYR A 117 8.50 -2.01 -24.69
C TYR A 117 7.13 -2.69 -24.85
N GLY A 118 6.11 -1.95 -25.31
CA GLY A 118 4.78 -2.49 -25.61
C GLY A 118 3.97 -2.90 -24.37
N VAL A 119 4.30 -2.38 -23.20
CA VAL A 119 3.55 -2.62 -21.95
C VAL A 119 2.30 -1.75 -21.95
N LYS A 120 1.14 -2.35 -21.70
CA LYS A 120 -0.16 -1.66 -21.85
C LYS A 120 -0.91 -1.45 -20.54
N GLY A 121 -0.73 -2.31 -19.55
CA GLY A 121 -1.45 -2.25 -18.27
C GLY A 121 -0.63 -1.56 -17.18
N PHE A 122 -1.22 -0.58 -16.49
CA PHE A 122 -0.58 0.12 -15.38
C PHE A 122 -1.48 0.21 -14.16
N ILE A 123 -1.02 -0.32 -13.03
CA ILE A 123 -1.70 -0.16 -11.75
C ILE A 123 -0.90 0.80 -10.90
N PHE A 124 -1.53 1.91 -10.55
CA PHE A 124 -0.93 2.91 -9.65
C PHE A 124 -1.41 2.72 -8.22
N SER A 125 -0.46 2.50 -7.34
CA SER A 125 -0.63 2.46 -5.90
C SER A 125 -0.81 3.88 -5.36
N SER A 126 -2.08 4.36 -5.35
CA SER A 126 -2.45 5.65 -4.79
C SER A 126 -2.84 5.51 -3.31
N SER A 127 -3.46 6.50 -2.73
CA SER A 127 -3.76 6.55 -1.30
C SER A 127 -5.01 7.38 -1.04
N CYS A 128 -5.72 7.10 0.04
CA CYS A 128 -6.80 7.96 0.54
C CYS A 128 -6.30 9.38 0.91
N THR A 129 -5.00 9.58 1.06
CA THR A 129 -4.41 10.90 1.32
C THR A 129 -4.65 11.91 0.19
N VAL A 130 -5.00 11.45 -1.02
CA VAL A 130 -5.40 12.34 -2.13
C VAL A 130 -6.67 13.15 -1.83
N TYR A 131 -7.51 12.67 -0.93
CA TYR A 131 -8.73 13.40 -0.56
C TYR A 131 -8.49 14.57 0.41
N GLY A 132 -7.27 14.70 0.97
CA GLY A 132 -6.99 15.66 2.02
C GLY A 132 -7.85 15.40 3.26
N GLN A 133 -8.46 16.45 3.83
CA GLN A 133 -9.43 16.35 4.93
C GLN A 133 -10.85 16.33 4.36
N PRO A 134 -11.51 15.16 4.21
CA PRO A 134 -12.88 15.10 3.71
C PRO A 134 -13.86 15.81 4.65
N THR A 135 -14.87 16.46 4.10
CA THR A 135 -15.97 17.02 4.91
C THR A 135 -16.91 15.90 5.37
N LYS A 136 -17.70 16.17 6.44
CA LYS A 136 -18.61 15.16 7.02
C LYS A 136 -19.64 14.61 6.00
N GLU A 137 -20.05 15.43 5.04
CA GLU A 137 -21.01 15.06 3.97
C GLU A 137 -20.42 14.12 2.93
N HIS A 138 -19.08 14.04 2.84
CA HIS A 138 -18.37 13.14 1.94
C HIS A 138 -17.82 11.89 2.66
N LEU A 139 -18.36 11.52 3.80
CA LEU A 139 -18.06 10.30 4.53
C LEU A 139 -19.25 9.32 4.51
N PRO A 140 -19.04 8.04 4.15
CA PRO A 140 -17.81 7.42 3.63
C PRO A 140 -17.37 8.01 2.29
N VAL A 141 -16.03 8.07 2.06
CA VAL A 141 -15.46 8.73 0.88
C VAL A 141 -15.71 7.91 -0.39
N THR A 142 -16.33 8.52 -1.40
CA THR A 142 -16.47 7.95 -2.76
C THR A 142 -15.35 8.45 -3.68
N GLU A 143 -15.17 7.82 -4.85
CA GLU A 143 -14.19 8.25 -5.85
C GLU A 143 -14.48 9.64 -6.44
N ASP A 144 -15.75 10.06 -6.39
CA ASP A 144 -16.21 11.37 -6.87
C ASP A 144 -16.11 12.48 -5.79
N ALA A 145 -15.66 12.13 -4.58
CA ALA A 145 -15.46 13.13 -3.52
C ALA A 145 -14.43 14.17 -3.96
N PRO A 146 -14.63 15.46 -3.64
CA PRO A 146 -13.71 16.51 -4.01
C PRO A 146 -12.30 16.26 -3.47
N ILE A 147 -11.30 16.38 -4.34
CA ILE A 147 -9.89 16.38 -3.95
C ILE A 147 -9.61 17.71 -3.23
N GLN A 148 -9.27 17.63 -1.95
CA GLN A 148 -8.89 18.79 -1.14
C GLN A 148 -7.37 18.98 -1.19
N GLU A 149 -6.90 20.10 -0.64
CA GLU A 149 -5.47 20.33 -0.46
C GLU A 149 -4.85 19.18 0.35
N ALA A 150 -3.74 18.66 -0.15
CA ALA A 150 -3.06 17.55 0.52
C ALA A 150 -2.49 18.00 1.88
N CYS A 151 -2.74 17.21 2.92
CA CYS A 151 -2.25 17.49 4.27
C CYS A 151 -0.73 17.26 4.42
N SER A 152 -0.04 16.75 3.40
CA SER A 152 1.39 16.48 3.42
C SER A 152 2.00 16.43 2.02
N PRO A 153 3.33 16.65 1.88
CA PRO A 153 4.03 16.45 0.62
C PRO A 153 3.87 15.03 0.05
N TYR A 154 3.82 14.00 0.89
CA TYR A 154 3.50 12.64 0.43
C TYR A 154 2.13 12.58 -0.25
N GLY A 155 1.09 13.08 0.40
CA GLY A 155 -0.26 13.14 -0.18
C GLY A 155 -0.29 13.91 -1.50
N ASN A 156 0.41 15.05 -1.54
CA ASN A 156 0.52 15.85 -2.75
C ASN A 156 1.25 15.13 -3.89
N THR A 157 2.30 14.33 -3.60
CA THR A 157 2.93 13.50 -4.66
C THR A 157 1.95 12.49 -5.25
N LYS A 158 1.01 11.96 -4.45
CA LYS A 158 -0.02 11.05 -4.97
C LYS A 158 -1.03 11.79 -5.84
N GLN A 159 -1.49 12.98 -5.45
CA GLN A 159 -2.37 13.84 -6.29
C GLN A 159 -1.70 14.16 -7.63
N ILE A 160 -0.48 14.70 -7.61
CA ILE A 160 0.30 15.03 -8.82
C ILE A 160 0.49 13.80 -9.72
N ASN A 161 0.80 12.66 -9.16
CA ASN A 161 1.03 11.44 -9.93
C ASN A 161 -0.26 10.92 -10.59
N GLU A 162 -1.42 11.02 -9.93
CA GLU A 162 -2.71 10.73 -10.56
C GLU A 162 -2.99 11.69 -11.74
N GLU A 163 -2.67 12.97 -11.59
CA GLU A 163 -2.81 13.96 -12.67
C GLU A 163 -1.89 13.65 -13.85
N ILE A 164 -0.62 13.34 -13.60
CA ILE A 164 0.35 12.96 -14.63
C ILE A 164 -0.15 11.75 -15.44
N ILE A 165 -0.62 10.70 -14.75
CA ILE A 165 -1.14 9.50 -15.41
C ILE A 165 -2.36 9.83 -16.27
N ARG A 166 -3.29 10.60 -15.73
CA ARG A 166 -4.50 11.04 -16.44
C ARG A 166 -4.14 11.83 -17.70
N ASP A 167 -3.29 12.84 -17.56
CA ASP A 167 -2.91 13.73 -18.67
C ASP A 167 -2.14 12.95 -19.75
N TYR A 168 -1.28 12.03 -19.34
CA TYR A 168 -0.56 11.15 -20.27
C TYR A 168 -1.51 10.25 -21.07
N ILE A 169 -2.49 9.63 -20.43
CA ILE A 169 -3.50 8.81 -21.10
C ILE A 169 -4.36 9.67 -22.04
N HIS A 170 -4.79 10.86 -21.60
CA HIS A 170 -5.57 11.80 -22.43
C HIS A 170 -4.79 12.33 -23.64
N SER A 171 -3.46 12.35 -23.59
CA SER A 171 -2.61 12.70 -24.75
C SER A 171 -2.59 11.64 -25.85
N GLY A 172 -3.25 10.49 -25.62
CA GLY A 172 -3.31 9.37 -26.57
C GLY A 172 -2.25 8.31 -26.33
N ALA A 173 -1.63 8.26 -25.15
CA ALA A 173 -0.69 7.18 -24.79
C ALA A 173 -1.35 5.80 -24.89
N PRO A 174 -0.67 4.79 -25.47
CA PRO A 174 -1.25 3.47 -25.73
C PRO A 174 -1.25 2.58 -24.47
N ILE A 175 -1.62 3.12 -23.33
CA ILE A 175 -1.70 2.43 -22.04
C ILE A 175 -3.07 2.59 -21.41
N LYS A 176 -3.43 1.64 -20.53
CA LYS A 176 -4.58 1.75 -19.64
C LYS A 176 -4.10 1.73 -18.20
N SER A 177 -4.81 2.44 -17.32
CA SER A 177 -4.44 2.50 -15.92
C SER A 177 -5.64 2.27 -15.00
N VAL A 178 -5.40 1.51 -13.92
CA VAL A 178 -6.27 1.46 -12.75
C VAL A 178 -5.53 2.09 -11.58
N ILE A 179 -6.16 3.07 -10.97
CA ILE A 179 -5.65 3.79 -9.80
C ILE A 179 -6.37 3.27 -8.57
N LEU A 180 -5.62 2.67 -7.64
CA LEU A 180 -6.16 2.16 -6.38
C LEU A 180 -5.86 3.14 -5.25
N ARG A 181 -6.90 3.82 -4.75
CA ARG A 181 -6.85 4.70 -3.57
C ARG A 181 -7.17 3.88 -2.34
N TYR A 182 -6.16 3.28 -1.72
CA TYR A 182 -6.39 2.45 -0.54
C TYR A 182 -6.17 3.21 0.77
N PHE A 183 -6.76 2.67 1.81
CA PHE A 183 -6.74 3.23 3.15
C PHE A 183 -5.58 2.64 3.96
N ASN A 184 -5.75 2.25 5.20
CA ASN A 184 -4.63 1.85 6.05
C ASN A 184 -4.37 0.34 5.99
N PRO A 185 -3.38 -0.14 5.20
CA PRO A 185 -3.08 -1.57 5.15
C PRO A 185 -2.45 -2.04 6.46
N ILE A 186 -2.92 -3.19 6.95
CA ILE A 186 -2.45 -3.81 8.19
C ILE A 186 -2.33 -5.33 8.04
N GLY A 187 -1.72 -5.96 9.03
CA GLY A 187 -1.60 -7.42 9.08
C GLY A 187 -0.30 -7.94 8.48
N ALA A 188 -0.27 -9.23 8.25
CA ALA A 188 0.82 -9.95 7.61
C ALA A 188 0.27 -11.19 6.89
N HIS A 189 1.08 -11.85 6.07
CA HIS A 189 0.67 -13.13 5.47
C HIS A 189 0.39 -14.17 6.57
N PRO A 190 -0.64 -15.03 6.42
CA PRO A 190 -1.01 -16.01 7.46
C PRO A 190 0.11 -16.97 7.88
N SER A 191 1.08 -17.23 6.97
CA SER A 191 2.28 -18.03 7.25
C SER A 191 3.31 -17.33 8.15
N ALA A 192 3.18 -16.03 8.39
CA ALA A 192 4.18 -15.19 9.04
C ALA A 192 5.59 -15.27 8.40
N LEU A 193 5.66 -15.48 7.07
CA LEU A 193 6.92 -15.45 6.32
C LEU A 193 7.21 -14.10 5.69
N ILE A 194 6.16 -13.30 5.45
CA ILE A 194 6.24 -11.90 5.00
C ILE A 194 5.25 -11.03 5.80
N GLY A 195 5.61 -9.78 6.03
CA GLY A 195 4.82 -8.82 6.79
C GLY A 195 5.46 -7.44 6.76
N GLU A 196 4.89 -6.49 7.50
CA GLU A 196 5.46 -5.15 7.61
C GLU A 196 6.70 -5.17 8.52
N LEU A 197 7.84 -4.74 7.98
CA LEU A 197 9.12 -4.64 8.69
C LEU A 197 9.68 -3.22 8.49
N PRO A 198 9.32 -2.26 9.37
CA PRO A 198 9.83 -0.90 9.28
C PRO A 198 11.31 -0.83 9.68
N ASN A 199 12.10 -0.05 8.97
CA ASN A 199 13.46 0.29 9.36
C ASN A 199 13.41 1.31 10.52
N GLY A 200 13.89 0.93 11.70
CA GLY A 200 13.92 1.80 12.89
C GLY A 200 12.58 1.94 13.60
N VAL A 201 12.20 3.18 13.97
CA VAL A 201 10.93 3.46 14.69
C VAL A 201 9.76 3.36 13.72
N PRO A 202 8.73 2.53 14.00
CA PRO A 202 7.55 2.47 13.15
C PRO A 202 6.80 3.80 13.10
N ASN A 203 6.38 4.19 11.91
CA ASN A 203 5.46 5.32 11.71
C ASN A 203 4.00 4.88 11.68
N ASN A 204 3.73 3.59 11.38
CA ASN A 204 2.40 3.01 11.33
C ASN A 204 1.98 2.44 12.69
N LEU A 205 0.67 2.51 12.97
CA LEU A 205 0.08 2.10 14.25
C LEU A 205 0.38 0.63 14.57
N ILE A 206 0.12 -0.30 13.65
CA ILE A 206 0.17 -1.74 13.96
C ILE A 206 1.58 -2.24 14.29
N PRO A 207 2.64 -1.92 13.55
CA PRO A 207 4.00 -2.26 13.96
C PRO A 207 4.38 -1.65 15.33
N PHE A 208 3.89 -0.43 15.62
CA PHE A 208 4.12 0.19 16.93
C PHE A 208 3.40 -0.59 18.06
N VAL A 209 2.14 -0.97 17.85
CA VAL A 209 1.35 -1.80 18.78
C VAL A 209 2.05 -3.13 19.05
N THR A 210 2.44 -3.86 18.00
CA THR A 210 3.08 -5.19 18.13
C THR A 210 4.44 -5.10 18.80
N GLN A 211 5.26 -4.07 18.50
CA GLN A 211 6.54 -3.84 19.18
C GLN A 211 6.36 -3.44 20.65
N THR A 212 5.32 -2.68 20.97
CA THR A 212 5.00 -2.35 22.36
C THR A 212 4.53 -3.58 23.13
N ALA A 213 3.63 -4.37 22.55
CA ALA A 213 3.17 -5.65 23.12
C ALA A 213 4.31 -6.64 23.34
N MET A 214 5.35 -6.61 22.47
CA MET A 214 6.56 -7.44 22.60
C MET A 214 7.55 -6.92 23.65
N GLY A 215 7.35 -5.70 24.17
CA GLY A 215 8.28 -5.05 25.12
C GLY A 215 9.51 -4.40 24.46
N ILE A 216 9.55 -4.34 23.13
CA ILE A 216 10.62 -3.62 22.37
C ILE A 216 10.48 -2.11 22.60
N ARG A 217 9.24 -1.63 22.75
CA ARG A 217 8.91 -0.23 23.08
C ARG A 217 8.21 -0.17 24.42
N ASN A 218 8.52 0.88 25.17
CA ASN A 218 8.01 1.03 26.50
C ASN A 218 6.50 1.32 26.53
N GLU A 219 6.01 2.12 25.58
CA GLU A 219 4.64 2.63 25.59
C GLU A 219 4.18 3.07 24.19
N LEU A 220 2.92 2.80 23.88
CA LEU A 220 2.20 3.35 22.73
C LEU A 220 1.53 4.67 23.13
N LYS A 221 1.73 5.73 22.36
CA LYS A 221 0.97 6.98 22.50
C LYS A 221 -0.19 7.02 21.52
N ILE A 222 -1.41 7.14 22.04
CA ILE A 222 -2.63 7.41 21.25
C ILE A 222 -2.78 8.93 21.19
N PHE A 223 -2.63 9.49 19.99
CA PHE A 223 -2.64 10.94 19.78
C PHE A 223 -4.07 11.48 19.68
N GLY A 224 -4.42 12.38 20.62
CA GLY A 224 -5.75 12.96 20.77
C GLY A 224 -6.72 12.03 21.49
N ASN A 225 -7.55 12.63 22.36
CA ASN A 225 -8.66 11.97 23.05
C ASN A 225 -9.90 12.90 23.10
N ASP A 226 -9.90 13.91 22.23
CA ASP A 226 -10.88 15.00 22.20
C ASP A 226 -11.39 15.30 20.80
N TYR A 227 -11.23 14.36 19.85
CA TYR A 227 -11.83 14.43 18.51
C TYR A 227 -13.36 14.20 18.60
N ASP A 228 -14.11 14.74 17.63
CA ASP A 228 -15.56 14.50 17.52
C ASP A 228 -15.82 13.07 16.97
N THR A 229 -15.47 12.07 17.77
CA THR A 229 -15.58 10.64 17.53
C THR A 229 -16.09 9.92 18.78
N PRO A 230 -16.61 8.68 18.70
CA PRO A 230 -17.22 8.01 19.86
C PRO A 230 -16.33 7.87 21.09
N ASP A 231 -15.02 7.70 20.91
CA ASP A 231 -14.03 7.54 22.00
C ASP A 231 -12.98 8.66 22.06
N GLY A 232 -13.18 9.69 21.24
CA GLY A 232 -12.27 10.84 21.16
C GLY A 232 -10.99 10.60 20.36
N THR A 233 -10.76 9.40 19.79
CA THR A 233 -9.56 9.11 18.99
C THR A 233 -9.84 9.12 17.49
N CYS A 234 -8.79 9.26 16.66
CA CYS A 234 -8.94 9.29 15.21
C CYS A 234 -9.57 8.01 14.65
N ILE A 235 -10.42 8.15 13.62
CA ILE A 235 -11.04 7.02 12.91
C ILE A 235 -10.37 6.83 11.55
N ARG A 236 -10.02 5.57 11.23
CA ARG A 236 -9.45 5.14 9.95
C ARG A 236 -10.13 3.87 9.46
N ASP A 237 -9.99 3.59 8.17
CA ASP A 237 -10.35 2.31 7.56
C ASP A 237 -9.10 1.44 7.50
N TYR A 238 -9.11 0.34 8.23
CA TYR A 238 -7.99 -0.60 8.29
C TYR A 238 -8.30 -1.81 7.42
N ILE A 239 -7.52 -1.97 6.35
CA ILE A 239 -7.68 -3.06 5.40
C ILE A 239 -6.60 -4.13 5.58
N TYR A 240 -6.98 -5.39 5.57
CA TYR A 240 -6.04 -6.50 5.61
C TYR A 240 -5.17 -6.51 4.35
N VAL A 241 -3.84 -6.60 4.50
CA VAL A 241 -2.89 -6.50 3.38
C VAL A 241 -3.09 -7.57 2.33
N VAL A 242 -3.55 -8.76 2.70
CA VAL A 242 -3.86 -9.85 1.75
C VAL A 242 -5.09 -9.49 0.90
N ASP A 243 -6.14 -8.92 1.50
CA ASP A 243 -7.30 -8.46 0.73
C ASP A 243 -6.91 -7.31 -0.22
N LEU A 244 -6.05 -6.40 0.24
CA LEU A 244 -5.50 -5.35 -0.62
C LEU A 244 -4.68 -5.93 -1.77
N ALA A 245 -3.85 -6.95 -1.52
CA ALA A 245 -3.09 -7.64 -2.56
C ALA A 245 -4.01 -8.28 -3.62
N LYS A 246 -5.10 -8.91 -3.20
CA LYS A 246 -6.14 -9.45 -4.11
C LYS A 246 -6.80 -8.34 -4.94
N ALA A 247 -6.99 -7.13 -4.38
CA ALA A 247 -7.49 -5.99 -5.15
C ALA A 247 -6.56 -5.62 -6.31
N HIS A 248 -5.23 -5.66 -6.07
CA HIS A 248 -4.25 -5.40 -7.13
C HIS A 248 -4.28 -6.47 -8.22
N VAL A 249 -4.49 -7.74 -7.87
CA VAL A 249 -4.68 -8.81 -8.85
C VAL A 249 -5.93 -8.56 -9.71
N LYS A 250 -7.05 -8.21 -9.08
CA LYS A 250 -8.29 -7.86 -9.81
C LYS A 250 -8.11 -6.64 -10.71
N ALA A 251 -7.40 -5.61 -10.23
CA ALA A 251 -7.07 -4.44 -11.01
C ALA A 251 -6.19 -4.79 -12.22
N MET A 252 -5.20 -5.68 -12.05
CA MET A 252 -4.37 -6.15 -13.15
C MET A 252 -5.17 -6.94 -14.18
N GLN A 253 -6.04 -7.84 -13.74
CA GLN A 253 -6.95 -8.56 -14.65
C GLN A 253 -7.81 -7.58 -15.46
N ARG A 254 -8.37 -6.57 -14.80
CA ARG A 254 -9.23 -5.56 -15.42
C ARG A 254 -8.46 -4.70 -16.43
N VAL A 255 -7.27 -4.20 -16.09
CA VAL A 255 -6.49 -3.32 -16.98
C VAL A 255 -5.95 -4.04 -18.21
N LEU A 256 -5.77 -5.36 -18.12
CA LEU A 256 -5.38 -6.20 -19.25
C LEU A 256 -6.58 -6.59 -20.15
N ASP A 257 -7.81 -6.38 -19.67
CA ASP A 257 -9.01 -6.45 -20.48
C ASP A 257 -9.13 -5.19 -21.33
N MET A 258 -9.13 -5.36 -22.65
CA MET A 258 -9.11 -4.25 -23.61
C MET A 258 -10.44 -3.48 -23.68
N ASP A 259 -11.54 -4.03 -23.13
CA ASP A 259 -12.88 -3.43 -23.20
C ASP A 259 -13.20 -2.50 -22.02
N THR A 260 -12.19 -2.12 -21.22
CA THR A 260 -12.33 -1.21 -20.09
C THR A 260 -11.97 0.24 -20.45
N GLU A 261 -12.40 1.19 -19.61
CA GLU A 261 -12.02 2.59 -19.73
C GLU A 261 -10.50 2.76 -19.72
N PRO A 262 -9.95 3.79 -20.38
CA PRO A 262 -8.52 4.04 -20.41
C PRO A 262 -7.90 4.31 -19.02
N ILE A 263 -8.68 4.94 -18.12
CA ILE A 263 -8.29 5.19 -16.74
C ILE A 263 -9.48 5.01 -15.80
N GLU A 264 -9.28 4.28 -14.72
CA GLU A 264 -10.30 4.05 -13.70
C GLU A 264 -9.72 4.24 -12.30
N TYR A 265 -10.56 4.73 -11.39
CA TYR A 265 -10.22 4.98 -9.99
C TYR A 265 -11.09 4.09 -9.10
N PHE A 266 -10.50 3.47 -8.09
CA PHE A 266 -11.22 2.66 -7.10
C PHE A 266 -10.73 2.94 -5.69
N ASN A 267 -11.66 3.19 -4.78
CA ASN A 267 -11.40 3.18 -3.35
C ASN A 267 -11.31 1.73 -2.86
N VAL A 268 -10.23 1.40 -2.19
CA VAL A 268 -9.95 0.06 -1.67
C VAL A 268 -9.85 0.13 -0.16
N GLY A 269 -10.94 -0.19 0.50
CA GLY A 269 -11.11 -0.20 1.94
C GLY A 269 -12.20 -1.19 2.35
N THR A 270 -12.44 -1.28 3.65
CA THR A 270 -13.46 -2.17 4.22
C THR A 270 -14.85 -1.53 4.26
N GLY A 271 -14.91 -0.20 4.13
CA GLY A 271 -16.13 0.58 4.35
C GLY A 271 -16.45 0.82 5.84
N ARG A 272 -15.53 0.46 6.73
CA ARG A 272 -15.72 0.57 8.18
C ARG A 272 -14.68 1.51 8.78
N GLY A 273 -15.15 2.55 9.43
CA GLY A 273 -14.31 3.41 10.24
C GLY A 273 -14.08 2.79 11.61
N VAL A 274 -12.80 2.63 11.99
CA VAL A 274 -12.38 2.07 13.28
C VAL A 274 -11.49 3.07 13.98
N SER A 275 -11.72 3.32 15.28
CA SER A 275 -10.92 4.26 16.05
C SER A 275 -9.55 3.68 16.46
N THR A 276 -8.60 4.54 16.74
CA THR A 276 -7.27 4.10 17.21
C THR A 276 -7.37 3.31 18.52
N TYR A 277 -8.22 3.73 19.45
CA TYR A 277 -8.46 2.99 20.69
C TYR A 277 -9.08 1.62 20.44
N GLU A 278 -10.10 1.56 19.55
CA GLU A 278 -10.75 0.30 19.18
C GLU A 278 -9.75 -0.70 18.57
N VAL A 279 -8.79 -0.25 17.75
CA VAL A 279 -7.72 -1.11 17.22
C VAL A 279 -6.90 -1.74 18.34
N VAL A 280 -6.52 -0.97 19.35
CA VAL A 280 -5.74 -1.48 20.50
C VAL A 280 -6.56 -2.49 21.30
N ASP A 281 -7.83 -2.17 21.61
CA ASP A 281 -8.74 -3.07 22.33
C ASP A 281 -8.95 -4.40 21.60
N LYS A 282 -9.19 -4.34 20.27
CA LYS A 282 -9.34 -5.53 19.42
C LYS A 282 -8.05 -6.33 19.31
N PHE A 283 -6.89 -5.67 19.26
CA PHE A 283 -5.60 -6.37 19.29
C PHE A 283 -5.44 -7.17 20.59
N GLU A 284 -5.70 -6.54 21.73
CA GLU A 284 -5.61 -7.22 23.03
C GLU A 284 -6.56 -8.41 23.12
N LYS A 285 -7.79 -8.28 22.63
CA LYS A 285 -8.78 -9.37 22.59
C LYS A 285 -8.38 -10.50 21.65
N ALA A 286 -7.88 -10.17 20.47
CA ALA A 286 -7.51 -11.16 19.45
C ALA A 286 -6.24 -11.93 19.80
N THR A 287 -5.28 -11.31 20.52
CA THR A 287 -3.97 -11.91 20.82
C THR A 287 -3.84 -12.39 22.26
N GLY A 288 -4.67 -11.91 23.18
CA GLY A 288 -4.54 -12.12 24.63
C GLY A 288 -3.39 -11.33 25.26
N VAL A 289 -2.73 -10.44 24.53
CA VAL A 289 -1.54 -9.70 24.99
C VAL A 289 -1.91 -8.24 25.25
N LYS A 290 -1.53 -7.73 26.43
CA LYS A 290 -1.76 -6.35 26.81
C LYS A 290 -0.75 -5.40 26.18
N VAL A 291 -1.22 -4.23 25.79
CA VAL A 291 -0.41 -3.13 25.26
C VAL A 291 -0.31 -2.04 26.31
N ASN A 292 0.90 -1.65 26.67
CA ASN A 292 1.09 -0.47 27.53
C ASN A 292 0.89 0.79 26.69
N TRP A 293 -0.18 1.53 26.94
CA TRP A 293 -0.51 2.74 26.18
C TRP A 293 -1.03 3.89 27.07
N SER A 294 -0.92 5.11 26.57
CA SER A 294 -1.53 6.30 27.16
C SER A 294 -1.93 7.30 26.08
N TYR A 295 -2.78 8.26 26.46
CA TYR A 295 -3.11 9.39 25.59
C TYR A 295 -1.97 10.41 25.51
N ALA A 296 -1.84 11.04 24.34
CA ALA A 296 -0.99 12.20 24.10
C ALA A 296 -1.79 13.33 23.43
N ALA A 297 -1.22 14.52 23.34
CA ALA A 297 -1.81 15.62 22.58
C ALA A 297 -2.02 15.25 21.12
N ARG A 298 -2.96 15.90 20.43
CA ARG A 298 -3.18 15.73 18.98
C ARG A 298 -1.87 15.93 18.23
N ARG A 299 -1.63 15.10 17.23
CA ARG A 299 -0.51 15.25 16.32
C ARG A 299 -0.92 16.22 15.21
N GLU A 300 -0.05 17.16 14.85
CA GLU A 300 -0.28 18.09 13.75
C GLU A 300 -0.46 17.34 12.43
N GLY A 301 -1.46 17.74 11.65
CA GLY A 301 -1.78 17.12 10.36
C GLY A 301 -2.57 15.80 10.44
N ASP A 302 -2.95 15.32 11.64
CA ASP A 302 -3.83 14.15 11.75
C ASP A 302 -5.26 14.51 11.33
N ILE A 303 -5.77 13.71 10.37
CA ILE A 303 -7.17 13.75 9.95
C ILE A 303 -8.04 13.14 11.06
N GLU A 304 -9.16 13.81 11.43
CA GLU A 304 -10.05 13.33 12.47
C GLU A 304 -10.67 11.96 12.12
N LYS A 305 -11.25 11.85 10.91
CA LYS A 305 -11.90 10.61 10.47
C LYS A 305 -11.93 10.49 8.95
N VAL A 306 -11.63 9.28 8.46
CA VAL A 306 -11.70 8.94 7.04
C VAL A 306 -11.86 7.42 6.86
N TRP A 307 -12.84 7.01 6.03
CA TRP A 307 -13.04 5.62 5.60
C TRP A 307 -13.69 5.57 4.23
N ALA A 308 -13.49 4.43 3.52
CA ALA A 308 -13.94 4.24 2.15
C ALA A 308 -15.44 4.07 2.03
N ASN A 309 -15.99 4.49 0.88
CA ASN A 309 -17.12 3.78 0.27
C ASN A 309 -16.51 2.79 -0.75
N PRO A 310 -16.59 1.46 -0.54
CA PRO A 310 -16.01 0.46 -1.42
C PRO A 310 -16.95 -0.02 -2.53
N ASP A 311 -18.14 0.57 -2.69
CA ASP A 311 -19.19 0.06 -3.58
C ASP A 311 -18.74 -0.07 -5.03
N LYS A 312 -17.95 0.88 -5.54
CA LYS A 312 -17.41 0.80 -6.90
C LYS A 312 -16.42 -0.37 -7.05
N ALA A 313 -15.54 -0.58 -6.08
CA ALA A 313 -14.64 -1.74 -6.09
C ALA A 313 -15.43 -3.05 -6.01
N ASN A 314 -16.47 -3.12 -5.19
CA ASN A 314 -17.31 -4.31 -5.07
C ASN A 314 -18.05 -4.63 -6.37
N ASN A 315 -18.68 -3.62 -7.00
CA ASN A 315 -19.60 -3.83 -8.11
C ASN A 315 -18.93 -3.83 -9.47
N VAL A 316 -17.84 -3.06 -9.66
CA VAL A 316 -17.18 -2.84 -10.95
C VAL A 316 -15.86 -3.59 -11.04
N LEU A 317 -15.01 -3.52 -10.01
CA LEU A 317 -13.76 -4.27 -9.96
C LEU A 317 -13.98 -5.75 -9.61
N GLY A 318 -15.13 -6.09 -9.03
CA GLY A 318 -15.45 -7.45 -8.59
C GLY A 318 -14.56 -7.91 -7.43
N TRP A 319 -14.23 -6.98 -6.54
CA TRP A 319 -13.42 -7.21 -5.36
C TRP A 319 -14.12 -6.69 -4.10
N LYS A 320 -13.95 -7.42 -3.01
CA LYS A 320 -14.45 -7.04 -1.69
C LYS A 320 -13.43 -7.43 -0.62
N ALA A 321 -13.29 -6.59 0.41
CA ALA A 321 -12.57 -6.99 1.62
C ALA A 321 -13.38 -8.06 2.37
N GLU A 322 -12.76 -9.20 2.62
CA GLU A 322 -13.42 -10.38 3.21
C GLU A 322 -13.00 -10.63 4.65
N SER A 323 -11.80 -10.16 5.02
CA SER A 323 -11.20 -10.44 6.32
C SER A 323 -11.68 -9.47 7.39
N GLU A 324 -11.83 -9.98 8.61
CA GLU A 324 -12.14 -9.14 9.78
C GLU A 324 -10.86 -8.52 10.36
N LEU A 325 -11.02 -7.40 11.07
CA LEU A 325 -9.90 -6.65 11.68
C LEU A 325 -9.07 -7.53 12.63
N GLU A 326 -9.73 -8.37 13.42
CA GLU A 326 -9.10 -9.26 14.40
C GLU A 326 -8.17 -10.30 13.74
N GLU A 327 -8.52 -10.77 12.54
CA GLU A 327 -7.66 -11.64 11.75
C GLU A 327 -6.38 -10.91 11.33
N ALA A 328 -6.51 -9.73 10.77
CA ALA A 328 -5.36 -8.92 10.37
C ALA A 328 -4.44 -8.60 11.57
N LEU A 329 -5.00 -8.26 12.72
CA LEU A 329 -4.25 -7.99 13.94
C LEU A 329 -3.52 -9.25 14.46
N SER A 330 -4.17 -10.41 14.41
CA SER A 330 -3.59 -11.70 14.79
C SER A 330 -2.41 -12.07 13.89
N THR A 331 -2.51 -11.85 12.57
CA THR A 331 -1.41 -12.14 11.63
C THR A 331 -0.23 -11.18 11.84
N ALA A 332 -0.49 -9.89 12.12
CA ALA A 332 0.56 -8.94 12.47
C ALA A 332 1.32 -9.37 13.74
N TRP A 333 0.59 -9.88 14.74
CA TRP A 333 1.21 -10.41 15.95
C TRP A 333 2.05 -11.66 15.69
N LYS A 334 1.55 -12.62 14.91
CA LYS A 334 2.31 -13.82 14.50
C LYS A 334 3.60 -13.44 13.77
N TRP A 335 3.54 -12.44 12.89
CA TRP A 335 4.71 -11.90 12.20
C TRP A 335 5.72 -11.32 13.19
N GLN A 336 5.29 -10.51 14.14
CA GLN A 336 6.16 -9.94 15.16
C GLN A 336 6.87 -11.02 16.00
N LEU A 337 6.14 -12.10 16.38
CA LEU A 337 6.73 -13.26 17.06
C LEU A 337 7.79 -13.93 16.18
N LYS A 338 7.54 -14.07 14.88
CA LYS A 338 8.47 -14.67 13.93
C LYS A 338 9.75 -13.85 13.75
N LEU A 339 9.64 -12.54 13.75
CA LEU A 339 10.81 -11.63 13.70
C LEU A 339 11.71 -11.79 14.94
N ARG A 340 11.10 -11.94 16.12
CA ARG A 340 11.83 -12.22 17.36
C ARG A 340 12.54 -13.58 17.31
N GLU A 341 11.88 -14.64 16.82
CA GLU A 341 12.49 -15.97 16.65
C GLU A 341 13.72 -15.92 15.71
N LYS A 342 13.67 -15.09 14.68
CA LYS A 342 14.77 -14.88 13.72
C LYS A 342 15.88 -13.96 14.27
N GLY A 343 15.73 -13.38 15.44
CA GLY A 343 16.69 -12.42 16.00
C GLY A 343 16.78 -11.10 15.24
N VAL A 344 15.74 -10.76 14.47
CA VAL A 344 15.68 -9.50 13.71
C VAL A 344 15.24 -8.34 14.61
N MET A 345 14.53 -8.63 15.68
CA MET A 345 14.07 -7.69 16.71
C MET A 345 14.12 -8.29 18.11
#